data_70655bac7b5be984eca07dea99ec20e9
#
_entry.id   70655bac7b5be984eca07dea99ec20e9
#
_cell.length_a   1.000
_cell.length_b   1.000
_cell.length_c   1.000
_cell.angle_alpha   90.00
_cell.angle_beta   90.00
_cell.angle_gamma   90.00
#
_symmetry.space_group_name_H-M   'P 1'
#
loop_
_entity.id
_entity.type
_entity.pdbx_description
1 polymer ?
#
loop_
_entity_poly.entity_id
_entity_poly.type
_entity_poly.pdbx_seq_one_letter_code
_entity_poly.pdbx_strand_id
1 'polypeptide(L)'
;MYHNYHKHSHKGNIGVQDSTAKAQDYINRAIELGHTTVFSTEHGFHGDVFELKDLIDKKNKELDDDKKLKMIIGCEFYYVDDISEKERYNNHLVVIALNDNGYRQINKAVTIAYRNGFYYRPRIDKKILFEIFNPKDVVITTACVAGILSREDSEKTVKEFHKHFKNHFFLEVQNHNEEKQKIINELAITYRDKFGIKLIHANDSHYIY
;
A
#
# COMPACT_ATOMS: atom_id res chain seq x y z
N MET A 1 14.76 -12.85 -1.14
CA MET A 1 15.13 -11.57 -1.78
C MET A 1 14.09 -10.52 -1.35
N TYR A 2 14.52 -9.31 -0.96
CA TYR A 2 13.62 -8.21 -0.59
C TYR A 2 13.05 -7.55 -1.84
N HIS A 3 11.74 -7.26 -1.84
CA HIS A 3 11.07 -6.49 -2.87
C HIS A 3 10.30 -5.35 -2.18
N ASN A 4 10.56 -4.11 -2.57
CA ASN A 4 9.84 -2.97 -2.02
C ASN A 4 8.43 -2.91 -2.62
N TYR A 5 7.43 -3.22 -1.80
CA TYR A 5 6.04 -3.21 -2.24
C TYR A 5 5.35 -1.84 -2.07
N HIS A 6 5.80 -1.04 -1.08
CA HIS A 6 5.25 0.27 -0.80
C HIS A 6 6.10 1.35 -1.47
N LYS A 7 5.59 1.92 -2.54
CA LYS A 7 6.26 2.91 -3.34
C LYS A 7 5.30 3.84 -4.06
N HIS A 8 5.76 5.04 -4.35
CA HIS A 8 5.02 6.09 -5.04
C HIS A 8 5.78 6.58 -6.27
N SER A 9 5.05 6.83 -7.36
CA SER A 9 5.59 7.41 -8.58
C SER A 9 5.08 8.83 -8.77
N HIS A 10 5.59 9.53 -9.78
CA HIS A 10 5.09 10.84 -10.17
C HIS A 10 3.60 10.86 -10.52
N LYS A 11 3.00 9.71 -10.80
CA LYS A 11 1.55 9.58 -11.08
C LYS A 11 0.73 9.68 -9.79
N GLY A 12 1.32 9.35 -8.63
CA GLY A 12 0.71 9.49 -7.30
C GLY A 12 0.56 10.94 -6.84
N ASN A 13 1.15 11.90 -7.54
CA ASN A 13 1.17 13.32 -7.18
C ASN A 13 -0.21 14.01 -7.32
N ILE A 14 -1.28 13.36 -6.85
CA ILE A 14 -2.62 13.94 -6.81
C ILE A 14 -2.81 14.68 -5.49
N GLY A 15 -2.49 15.98 -5.51
CA GLY A 15 -2.62 16.87 -4.36
C GLY A 15 -1.50 16.75 -3.31
N VAL A 16 -0.51 15.91 -3.53
CA VAL A 16 0.82 15.92 -2.91
C VAL A 16 1.83 15.73 -4.04
N GLN A 17 2.88 16.55 -4.06
CA GLN A 17 3.97 16.41 -5.03
C GLN A 17 5.19 15.90 -4.29
N ASP A 18 5.25 14.61 -4.04
CA ASP A 18 6.24 13.98 -3.19
C ASP A 18 7.11 12.94 -3.90
N SER A 19 6.82 12.63 -5.17
CA SER A 19 7.64 11.71 -5.96
C SER A 19 7.94 12.26 -7.35
N THR A 20 9.19 12.09 -7.79
CA THR A 20 9.65 12.38 -9.16
C THR A 20 9.91 11.11 -9.97
N ALA A 21 9.89 9.96 -9.32
CA ALA A 21 10.21 8.67 -9.93
C ALA A 21 9.12 8.25 -10.95
N LYS A 22 9.55 7.83 -12.14
CA LYS A 22 8.67 7.33 -13.20
C LYS A 22 8.59 5.80 -13.15
N ALA A 23 7.56 5.24 -13.78
CA ALA A 23 7.41 3.79 -13.92
C ALA A 23 8.66 3.13 -14.52
N GLN A 24 9.25 3.75 -15.56
CA GLN A 24 10.47 3.26 -16.19
C GLN A 24 11.66 3.22 -15.22
N ASP A 25 11.79 4.20 -14.33
CA ASP A 25 12.89 4.27 -13.36
C ASP A 25 12.81 3.10 -12.36
N TYR A 26 11.59 2.79 -11.87
CA TYR A 26 11.35 1.63 -11.01
C TYR A 26 11.63 0.29 -11.71
N ILE A 27 11.29 0.16 -13.00
CA ILE A 27 11.58 -1.04 -13.79
C ILE A 27 13.09 -1.21 -13.93
N ASN A 28 13.81 -0.16 -14.32
CA ASN A 28 15.26 -0.19 -14.48
C ASN A 28 15.94 -0.56 -13.16
N ARG A 29 15.51 0.06 -12.05
CA ARG A 29 16.06 -0.24 -10.73
C ARG A 29 15.76 -1.66 -10.26
N ALA A 30 14.56 -2.17 -10.54
CA ALA A 30 14.21 -3.57 -10.22
C ALA A 30 15.14 -4.55 -10.95
N ILE A 31 15.39 -4.34 -12.24
CA ILE A 31 16.31 -5.17 -13.04
C ILE A 31 17.73 -5.09 -12.49
N GLU A 32 18.23 -3.88 -12.21
CA GLU A 32 19.56 -3.65 -11.65
C GLU A 32 19.76 -4.39 -10.32
N LEU A 33 18.75 -4.42 -9.48
CA LEU A 33 18.76 -5.12 -8.18
C LEU A 33 18.46 -6.63 -8.29
N GLY A 34 18.20 -7.16 -9.50
CA GLY A 34 17.80 -8.54 -9.70
C GLY A 34 16.41 -8.89 -9.17
N HIS A 35 15.53 -7.89 -9.02
CA HIS A 35 14.14 -8.11 -8.63
C HIS A 35 13.34 -8.65 -9.82
N THR A 36 12.37 -9.52 -9.52
CA THR A 36 11.44 -10.09 -10.51
C THR A 36 10.01 -9.55 -10.33
N THR A 37 9.83 -8.55 -9.46
CA THR A 37 8.51 -8.00 -9.15
C THR A 37 8.58 -6.49 -9.04
N VAL A 38 7.61 -5.80 -9.66
CA VAL A 38 7.41 -4.36 -9.53
C VAL A 38 5.99 -4.11 -9.03
N PHE A 39 5.85 -3.26 -8.03
CA PHE A 39 4.57 -2.93 -7.42
C PHE A 39 4.05 -1.57 -7.88
N SER A 40 2.74 -1.40 -7.82
CA SER A 40 2.04 -0.12 -7.89
C SER A 40 1.22 0.03 -6.61
N THR A 41 1.49 1.06 -5.79
CA THR A 41 0.79 1.33 -4.53
C THR A 41 0.60 2.83 -4.31
N GLU A 42 0.11 3.52 -5.34
CA GLU A 42 -0.08 4.97 -5.34
C GLU A 42 -1.10 5.44 -4.30
N HIS A 43 -1.03 6.74 -3.93
CA HIS A 43 -1.93 7.38 -2.98
C HIS A 43 -3.37 7.49 -3.50
N GLY A 44 -4.27 6.71 -2.92
CA GLY A 44 -5.71 6.81 -3.16
C GLY A 44 -6.19 6.37 -4.55
N PHE A 45 -5.30 5.87 -5.40
CA PHE A 45 -5.65 5.36 -6.73
C PHE A 45 -4.51 4.48 -7.29
N HIS A 46 -4.63 4.06 -8.53
CA HIS A 46 -3.61 3.23 -9.23
C HIS A 46 -3.45 3.69 -10.68
N GLY A 47 -3.17 4.97 -10.86
CA GLY A 47 -3.08 5.62 -12.18
C GLY A 47 -1.87 5.27 -13.02
N ASP A 48 -0.85 4.65 -12.43
CA ASP A 48 0.35 4.19 -13.14
C ASP A 48 0.23 2.77 -13.73
N VAL A 49 -0.81 2.02 -13.37
CA VAL A 49 -0.95 0.59 -13.69
C VAL A 49 -0.84 0.27 -15.18
N PHE A 50 -1.51 1.05 -16.03
CA PHE A 50 -1.47 0.79 -17.48
C PHE A 50 -0.10 1.09 -18.09
N GLU A 51 0.52 2.21 -17.69
CA GLU A 51 1.86 2.58 -18.15
C GLU A 51 2.89 1.55 -17.66
N LEU A 52 2.84 1.20 -16.38
CA LEU A 52 3.72 0.21 -15.76
C LEU A 52 3.60 -1.15 -16.45
N LYS A 53 2.36 -1.60 -16.70
CA LYS A 53 2.10 -2.88 -17.40
C LYS A 53 2.68 -2.90 -18.81
N ASP A 54 2.43 -1.85 -19.61
CA ASP A 54 2.94 -1.76 -20.98
C ASP A 54 4.48 -1.76 -21.02
N LEU A 55 5.12 -1.02 -20.11
CA LEU A 55 6.56 -0.99 -19.98
C LEU A 55 7.15 -2.34 -19.56
N ILE A 56 6.54 -3.02 -18.59
CA ILE A 56 6.93 -4.37 -18.17
C ILE A 56 6.80 -5.37 -19.32
N ASP A 57 5.68 -5.34 -20.05
CA ASP A 57 5.46 -6.26 -21.17
C ASP A 57 6.47 -6.06 -22.29
N LYS A 58 6.83 -4.80 -22.59
CA LYS A 58 7.91 -4.47 -23.54
C LYS A 58 9.24 -5.01 -23.05
N LYS A 59 9.57 -4.75 -21.78
CA LYS A 59 10.87 -5.17 -21.22
C LYS A 59 11.00 -6.68 -21.11
N ASN A 60 9.94 -7.38 -20.79
CA ASN A 60 9.92 -8.84 -20.70
C ASN A 60 10.18 -9.57 -22.03
N LYS A 61 10.04 -8.89 -23.17
CA LYS A 61 10.43 -9.45 -24.49
C LYS A 61 11.95 -9.53 -24.69
N GLU A 62 12.68 -8.75 -23.88
CA GLU A 62 14.15 -8.66 -23.94
C GLU A 62 14.84 -9.48 -22.84
N LEU A 63 14.07 -9.92 -21.83
CA LEU A 63 14.59 -10.63 -20.66
C LEU A 63 14.45 -12.14 -20.79
N ASP A 64 15.42 -12.88 -20.24
CA ASP A 64 15.33 -14.32 -20.02
C ASP A 64 14.13 -14.67 -19.12
N ASP A 65 13.57 -15.86 -19.27
CA ASP A 65 12.33 -16.26 -18.57
C ASP A 65 12.43 -16.18 -17.05
N ASP A 66 13.59 -16.48 -16.49
CA ASP A 66 13.86 -16.41 -15.04
C ASP A 66 14.04 -14.99 -14.50
N LYS A 67 14.23 -14.01 -15.39
CA LYS A 67 14.39 -12.57 -15.07
C LYS A 67 13.16 -11.73 -15.38
N LYS A 68 12.12 -12.34 -15.95
CA LYS A 68 10.89 -11.62 -16.30
C LYS A 68 10.25 -10.98 -15.08
N LEU A 69 9.81 -9.73 -15.26
CA LEU A 69 9.15 -8.94 -14.24
C LEU A 69 7.66 -9.29 -14.16
N LYS A 70 7.17 -9.40 -12.93
CA LYS A 70 5.74 -9.48 -12.60
C LYS A 70 5.28 -8.16 -12.02
N MET A 71 4.11 -7.69 -12.45
CA MET A 71 3.45 -6.54 -11.84
C MET A 71 2.51 -7.00 -10.74
N ILE A 72 2.57 -6.33 -9.58
CA ILE A 72 1.62 -6.51 -8.49
C ILE A 72 0.95 -5.15 -8.23
N ILE A 73 -0.37 -5.18 -8.14
CA ILE A 73 -1.21 -3.98 -7.99
C ILE A 73 -1.68 -3.85 -6.56
N GLY A 74 -1.56 -2.65 -6.03
CA GLY A 74 -2.08 -2.24 -4.76
C GLY A 74 -2.55 -0.79 -4.81
N CYS A 75 -2.92 -0.27 -3.65
CA CYS A 75 -3.27 1.13 -3.45
C CYS A 75 -3.03 1.49 -1.98
N GLU A 76 -2.42 2.64 -1.73
CA GLU A 76 -2.39 3.23 -0.40
C GLU A 76 -3.62 4.10 -0.20
N PHE A 77 -4.55 3.62 0.61
CA PHE A 77 -5.82 4.31 0.89
C PHE A 77 -5.68 5.32 2.02
N TYR A 78 -6.48 6.38 1.95
CA TYR A 78 -6.70 7.34 3.02
C TYR A 78 -7.82 6.85 3.94
N TYR A 79 -7.45 6.28 5.08
CA TYR A 79 -8.37 5.70 6.04
C TYR A 79 -8.88 6.74 7.05
N VAL A 80 -10.20 6.74 7.30
CA VAL A 80 -10.88 7.55 8.32
C VAL A 80 -11.86 6.69 9.11
N ASP A 81 -12.38 7.20 10.22
CA ASP A 81 -13.35 6.48 11.01
C ASP A 81 -14.72 6.42 10.33
N ASP A 82 -15.15 7.52 9.72
CA ASP A 82 -16.43 7.64 9.01
C ASP A 82 -16.25 8.62 7.83
N ILE A 83 -16.56 8.18 6.62
CA ILE A 83 -16.47 9.02 5.41
C ILE A 83 -17.53 10.12 5.37
N SER A 84 -18.62 10.03 6.14
CA SER A 84 -19.66 11.07 6.22
C SER A 84 -19.17 12.30 6.98
N GLU A 85 -18.21 12.15 7.87
CA GLU A 85 -17.60 13.24 8.60
C GLU A 85 -16.63 14.05 7.73
N LYS A 86 -16.69 15.38 7.85
CA LYS A 86 -15.80 16.28 7.08
C LYS A 86 -14.47 16.51 7.81
N GLU A 87 -13.74 15.43 8.06
CA GLU A 87 -12.45 15.47 8.69
C GLU A 87 -11.31 15.41 7.66
N ARG A 88 -10.30 16.27 7.83
CA ARG A 88 -9.10 16.28 6.96
C ARG A 88 -8.06 15.27 7.39
N TYR A 89 -7.99 15.00 8.71
CA TYR A 89 -7.04 14.00 9.21
C TYR A 89 -7.44 12.63 8.70
N ASN A 90 -6.47 11.88 8.23
CA ASN A 90 -6.64 10.52 7.76
C ASN A 90 -5.36 9.73 8.04
N ASN A 91 -5.50 8.42 8.10
CA ASN A 91 -4.37 7.52 8.20
C ASN A 91 -4.19 6.77 6.89
N HIS A 92 -2.98 6.25 6.68
CA HIS A 92 -2.68 5.45 5.50
C HIS A 92 -2.89 3.96 5.77
N LEU A 93 -3.25 3.22 4.73
CA LEU A 93 -3.43 1.77 4.75
C LEU A 93 -3.13 1.21 3.36
N VAL A 94 -2.17 0.31 3.24
CA VAL A 94 -1.86 -0.30 1.94
C VAL A 94 -2.66 -1.58 1.74
N VAL A 95 -3.31 -1.68 0.58
CA VAL A 95 -4.02 -2.89 0.13
C VAL A 95 -3.35 -3.39 -1.14
N ILE A 96 -3.02 -4.68 -1.18
CA ILE A 96 -2.35 -5.35 -2.31
C ILE A 96 -3.25 -6.46 -2.82
N ALA A 97 -3.49 -6.51 -4.12
CA ALA A 97 -4.24 -7.58 -4.77
C ALA A 97 -3.41 -8.86 -4.86
N LEU A 98 -3.97 -9.99 -4.46
CA LEU A 98 -3.40 -11.32 -4.63
C LEU A 98 -3.82 -11.99 -5.94
N ASN A 99 -4.91 -11.52 -6.53
CA ASN A 99 -5.51 -12.06 -7.75
C ASN A 99 -6.42 -11.01 -8.41
N ASP A 100 -7.05 -11.38 -9.53
CA ASP A 100 -7.95 -10.51 -10.29
C ASP A 100 -9.17 -10.04 -9.48
N ASN A 101 -9.67 -10.85 -8.55
CA ASN A 101 -10.77 -10.43 -7.67
C ASN A 101 -10.30 -9.31 -6.72
N GLY A 102 -9.11 -9.44 -6.13
CA GLY A 102 -8.51 -8.41 -5.30
C GLY A 102 -8.32 -7.10 -6.07
N TYR A 103 -7.87 -7.17 -7.32
CA TYR A 103 -7.77 -5.99 -8.19
C TYR A 103 -9.14 -5.32 -8.44
N ARG A 104 -10.18 -6.12 -8.75
CA ARG A 104 -11.55 -5.59 -8.90
C ARG A 104 -12.08 -4.97 -7.61
N GLN A 105 -11.75 -5.52 -6.45
CA GLN A 105 -12.10 -4.97 -5.14
C GLN A 105 -11.39 -3.63 -4.91
N ILE A 106 -10.10 -3.50 -5.24
CA ILE A 106 -9.37 -2.22 -5.18
C ILE A 106 -10.04 -1.18 -6.09
N ASN A 107 -10.38 -1.53 -7.34
CA ASN A 107 -11.09 -0.64 -8.26
C ASN A 107 -12.41 -0.14 -7.68
N LYS A 108 -13.19 -1.04 -7.07
CA LYS A 108 -14.47 -0.69 -6.42
C LYS A 108 -14.23 0.24 -5.24
N ALA A 109 -13.26 -0.05 -4.39
CA ALA A 109 -12.92 0.76 -3.22
C ALA A 109 -12.45 2.18 -3.61
N VAL A 110 -11.56 2.29 -4.61
CA VAL A 110 -11.13 3.59 -5.17
C VAL A 110 -12.32 4.38 -5.71
N THR A 111 -13.21 3.71 -6.46
CA THR A 111 -14.42 4.37 -6.99
C THR A 111 -15.30 4.93 -5.89
N ILE A 112 -15.53 4.18 -4.81
CA ILE A 112 -16.32 4.63 -3.65
C ILE A 112 -15.61 5.77 -2.93
N ALA A 113 -14.29 5.67 -2.70
CA ALA A 113 -13.52 6.71 -2.06
C ALA A 113 -13.64 8.06 -2.80
N TYR A 114 -13.60 8.04 -4.13
CA TYR A 114 -13.79 9.26 -4.94
C TYR A 114 -15.23 9.76 -5.00
N ARG A 115 -16.21 8.86 -5.09
CA ARG A 115 -17.64 9.26 -5.24
C ARG A 115 -18.29 9.65 -3.91
N ASN A 116 -18.00 8.93 -2.86
CA ASN A 116 -18.72 9.03 -1.59
C ASN A 116 -17.84 9.56 -0.45
N GLY A 117 -16.54 9.27 -0.47
CA GLY A 117 -15.61 9.60 0.60
C GLY A 117 -14.74 10.83 0.35
N PHE A 118 -14.89 11.51 -0.79
CA PHE A 118 -14.00 12.61 -1.16
C PHE A 118 -14.22 13.84 -0.29
N TYR A 119 -13.20 14.15 0.52
CA TYR A 119 -13.08 15.41 1.23
C TYR A 119 -11.59 15.73 1.39
N TYR A 120 -11.06 16.62 0.57
CA TYR A 120 -9.64 16.89 0.32
C TYR A 120 -8.85 15.68 -0.22
N ARG A 121 -9.19 14.46 0.19
CA ARG A 121 -8.63 13.18 -0.24
C ARG A 121 -9.76 12.19 -0.51
N PRO A 122 -9.53 11.17 -1.38
CA PRO A 122 -10.48 10.06 -1.57
C PRO A 122 -10.36 9.09 -0.37
N ARG A 123 -11.24 9.28 0.63
CA ARG A 123 -11.18 8.56 1.91
C ARG A 123 -12.03 7.30 1.90
N ILE A 124 -11.64 6.34 2.71
CA ILE A 124 -12.36 5.10 2.94
C ILE A 124 -12.43 4.82 4.45
N ASP A 125 -13.53 4.24 4.92
CA ASP A 125 -13.69 3.83 6.31
C ASP A 125 -13.65 2.31 6.50
N LYS A 126 -13.63 1.89 7.76
CA LYS A 126 -13.58 0.47 8.14
C LYS A 126 -14.77 -0.31 7.60
N LYS A 127 -15.96 0.28 7.60
CA LYS A 127 -17.19 -0.38 7.13
C LYS A 127 -17.05 -0.78 5.65
N ILE A 128 -16.64 0.17 4.84
CA ILE A 128 -16.43 -0.05 3.39
C ILE A 128 -15.30 -1.04 3.15
N LEU A 129 -14.19 -0.92 3.88
CA LEU A 129 -13.07 -1.86 3.77
C LEU A 129 -13.50 -3.31 4.04
N PHE A 130 -14.21 -3.54 5.13
CA PHE A 130 -14.64 -4.89 5.52
C PHE A 130 -15.74 -5.45 4.61
N GLU A 131 -16.56 -4.59 4.00
CA GLU A 131 -17.59 -4.98 3.04
C GLU A 131 -17.01 -5.36 1.68
N ILE A 132 -15.97 -4.63 1.22
CA ILE A 132 -15.44 -4.80 -0.13
C ILE A 132 -14.35 -5.85 -0.20
N PHE A 133 -13.40 -5.83 0.76
CA PHE A 133 -12.21 -6.67 0.67
C PHE A 133 -12.40 -8.05 1.29
N ASN A 134 -12.32 -9.07 0.43
CA ASN A 134 -12.27 -10.45 0.89
C ASN A 134 -10.84 -10.79 1.33
N PRO A 135 -10.63 -11.31 2.55
CA PRO A 135 -9.30 -11.68 3.04
C PRO A 135 -8.52 -12.66 2.16
N LYS A 136 -9.19 -13.44 1.31
CA LYS A 136 -8.54 -14.39 0.39
C LYS A 136 -7.95 -13.73 -0.86
N ASP A 137 -8.40 -12.52 -1.17
CA ASP A 137 -8.09 -11.85 -2.43
C ASP A 137 -7.10 -10.70 -2.26
N VAL A 138 -6.86 -10.25 -1.02
CA VAL A 138 -5.99 -9.11 -0.73
C VAL A 138 -5.08 -9.35 0.48
N VAL A 139 -3.98 -8.61 0.52
CA VAL A 139 -3.17 -8.37 1.72
C VAL A 139 -3.35 -6.92 2.13
N ILE A 140 -3.44 -6.67 3.43
CA ILE A 140 -3.50 -5.32 4.00
C ILE A 140 -2.32 -5.10 4.95
N THR A 141 -1.70 -3.93 4.89
CA THR A 141 -0.63 -3.52 5.81
C THR A 141 -0.96 -2.21 6.52
N THR A 142 -0.28 -1.97 7.62
CA THR A 142 -0.49 -0.77 8.45
C THR A 142 0.11 0.51 7.88
N ALA A 143 0.73 0.42 6.70
CA ALA A 143 1.40 1.52 6.01
C ALA A 143 2.53 2.21 6.82
N CYS A 144 2.85 3.47 6.50
CA CYS A 144 3.98 4.26 6.99
C CYS A 144 3.73 4.94 8.35
N VAL A 145 4.55 5.95 8.68
CA VAL A 145 4.37 6.78 9.91
C VAL A 145 3.02 7.49 9.98
N ALA A 146 2.35 7.72 8.84
CA ALA A 146 0.99 8.25 8.78
C ALA A 146 -0.06 7.14 8.79
N GLY A 147 0.33 5.89 8.93
CA GLY A 147 -0.54 4.73 8.92
C GLY A 147 -1.37 4.56 10.20
N ILE A 148 -2.16 3.49 10.23
CA ILE A 148 -3.08 3.23 11.34
C ILE A 148 -2.38 2.94 12.69
N LEU A 149 -1.07 2.66 12.69
CA LEU A 149 -0.30 2.51 13.94
C LEU A 149 -0.07 3.85 14.66
N SER A 150 -0.18 4.99 13.97
CA SER A 150 -0.04 6.31 14.58
C SER A 150 -1.28 6.81 15.31
N ARG A 151 -2.38 6.05 15.25
CA ARG A 151 -3.65 6.40 15.91
C ARG A 151 -3.55 6.22 17.42
N GLU A 152 -4.28 7.02 18.17
CA GLU A 152 -4.43 6.85 19.62
C GLU A 152 -5.11 5.51 19.97
N ASP A 153 -6.08 5.08 19.16
CA ASP A 153 -6.78 3.80 19.30
C ASP A 153 -6.17 2.67 18.47
N SER A 154 -4.87 2.77 18.11
CA SER A 154 -4.17 1.83 17.20
C SER A 154 -4.31 0.37 17.63
N GLU A 155 -4.25 0.06 18.94
CA GLU A 155 -4.41 -1.31 19.44
C GLU A 155 -5.78 -1.90 19.10
N LYS A 156 -6.84 -1.12 19.29
CA LYS A 156 -8.22 -1.53 18.95
C LYS A 156 -8.35 -1.73 17.44
N THR A 157 -7.89 -0.77 16.67
CA THR A 157 -7.95 -0.81 15.21
C THR A 157 -7.21 -2.03 14.67
N VAL A 158 -5.98 -2.28 15.11
CA VAL A 158 -5.17 -3.44 14.71
C VAL A 158 -5.86 -4.77 15.04
N LYS A 159 -6.44 -4.90 16.24
CA LYS A 159 -7.21 -6.11 16.62
C LYS A 159 -8.40 -6.37 15.69
N GLU A 160 -9.14 -5.31 15.32
CA GLU A 160 -10.30 -5.42 14.45
C GLU A 160 -9.88 -5.85 13.04
N PHE A 161 -8.82 -5.23 12.48
CA PHE A 161 -8.27 -5.62 11.18
C PHE A 161 -7.72 -7.05 11.21
N HIS A 162 -6.95 -7.40 12.23
CA HIS A 162 -6.43 -8.76 12.37
C HIS A 162 -7.52 -9.82 12.50
N LYS A 163 -8.58 -9.54 13.26
CA LYS A 163 -9.74 -10.44 13.38
C LYS A 163 -10.40 -10.69 12.03
N HIS A 164 -10.52 -9.66 11.19
CA HIS A 164 -11.18 -9.75 9.89
C HIS A 164 -10.28 -10.39 8.82
N PHE A 165 -9.04 -9.89 8.66
CA PHE A 165 -8.14 -10.30 7.59
C PHE A 165 -7.18 -11.44 7.98
N LYS A 166 -7.07 -11.77 9.28
CA LYS A 166 -6.26 -12.87 9.82
C LYS A 166 -4.81 -12.84 9.28
N ASN A 167 -4.37 -13.94 8.65
CA ASN A 167 -3.01 -14.09 8.10
C ASN A 167 -2.71 -13.18 6.90
N HIS A 168 -3.67 -12.41 6.41
CA HIS A 168 -3.53 -11.46 5.32
C HIS A 168 -3.45 -9.99 5.80
N PHE A 169 -3.31 -9.80 7.10
CA PHE A 169 -3.02 -8.51 7.72
C PHE A 169 -1.60 -8.51 8.31
N PHE A 170 -0.81 -7.48 7.98
CA PHE A 170 0.59 -7.36 8.38
C PHE A 170 0.86 -6.00 9.01
N LEU A 171 1.76 -5.99 9.99
CA LEU A 171 2.30 -4.77 10.57
C LEU A 171 3.52 -4.36 9.75
N GLU A 172 3.48 -3.18 9.17
CA GLU A 172 4.58 -2.65 8.36
C GLU A 172 5.64 -2.02 9.25
N VAL A 173 6.90 -2.32 8.96
CA VAL A 173 8.08 -1.70 9.56
C VAL A 173 8.95 -1.11 8.46
N GLN A 174 9.53 0.06 8.71
CA GLN A 174 10.34 0.79 7.75
C GLN A 174 11.67 1.19 8.36
N ASN A 175 12.72 1.21 7.54
CA ASN A 175 14.07 1.58 7.98
C ASN A 175 14.37 3.06 7.69
N HIS A 176 13.57 3.98 8.24
CA HIS A 176 13.83 5.41 8.20
C HIS A 176 14.44 5.87 9.51
N ASN A 177 15.42 6.77 9.42
CA ASN A 177 16.11 7.30 10.60
C ASN A 177 15.37 8.49 11.24
N GLU A 178 14.04 8.37 11.33
CA GLU A 178 13.16 9.35 11.97
C GLU A 178 12.66 8.81 13.31
N GLU A 179 12.60 9.67 14.32
CA GLU A 179 12.17 9.28 15.66
C GLU A 179 10.74 8.69 15.67
N LYS A 180 9.83 9.32 14.91
CA LYS A 180 8.46 8.80 14.77
C LYS A 180 8.43 7.39 14.19
N GLN A 181 9.26 7.09 13.18
CA GLN A 181 9.33 5.76 12.58
C GLN A 181 9.86 4.72 13.58
N LYS A 182 10.82 5.08 14.42
CA LYS A 182 11.31 4.17 15.47
C LYS A 182 10.19 3.79 16.43
N ILE A 183 9.41 4.78 16.89
CA ILE A 183 8.26 4.55 17.77
C ILE A 183 7.22 3.62 17.11
N ILE A 184 6.90 3.85 15.82
CA ILE A 184 5.97 3.01 15.06
C ILE A 184 6.51 1.58 14.90
N ASN A 185 7.79 1.41 14.62
CA ASN A 185 8.43 0.10 14.53
C ASN A 185 8.38 -0.66 15.88
N GLU A 186 8.67 0.01 17.01
CA GLU A 186 8.57 -0.57 18.34
C GLU A 186 7.14 -1.00 18.67
N LEU A 187 6.17 -0.18 18.29
CA LEU A 187 4.75 -0.49 18.45
C LEU A 187 4.34 -1.71 17.59
N ALA A 188 4.79 -1.77 16.34
CA ALA A 188 4.58 -2.90 15.45
C ALA A 188 5.16 -4.20 16.06
N ILE A 189 6.38 -4.14 16.60
CA ILE A 189 7.01 -5.28 17.29
C ILE A 189 6.19 -5.69 18.52
N THR A 190 5.73 -4.73 19.31
CA THR A 190 4.88 -4.98 20.49
C THR A 190 3.59 -5.70 20.09
N TYR A 191 2.92 -5.25 19.01
CA TYR A 191 1.67 -5.87 18.55
C TYR A 191 1.90 -7.22 17.88
N ARG A 192 3.06 -7.42 17.20
CA ARG A 192 3.47 -8.75 16.73
C ARG A 192 3.51 -9.74 17.90
N ASP A 193 4.20 -9.38 18.99
CA ASP A 193 4.40 -10.27 20.12
C ASP A 193 3.10 -10.50 20.91
N LYS A 194 2.26 -9.44 21.00
CA LYS A 194 1.00 -9.50 21.75
C LYS A 194 -0.12 -10.25 21.00
N PHE A 195 -0.18 -10.14 19.66
CA PHE A 195 -1.30 -10.65 18.87
C PHE A 195 -0.91 -11.71 17.84
N GLY A 196 0.37 -12.02 17.69
CA GLY A 196 0.84 -13.01 16.70
C GLY A 196 0.73 -12.53 15.26
N ILE A 197 0.67 -11.19 15.01
CA ILE A 197 0.57 -10.62 13.69
C ILE A 197 1.96 -10.56 13.06
N LYS A 198 2.07 -10.94 11.80
CA LYS A 198 3.37 -10.93 11.09
C LYS A 198 3.81 -9.51 10.75
N LEU A 199 5.12 -9.28 10.82
CA LEU A 199 5.74 -8.07 10.29
C LEU A 199 5.99 -8.20 8.79
N ILE A 200 5.95 -7.07 8.10
CA ILE A 200 6.42 -6.92 6.73
C ILE A 200 7.29 -5.67 6.63
N HIS A 201 8.41 -5.77 5.90
CA HIS A 201 9.30 -4.62 5.70
C HIS A 201 8.98 -3.92 4.38
N ALA A 202 8.92 -2.59 4.43
CA ALA A 202 8.79 -1.71 3.27
C ALA A 202 9.66 -0.46 3.43
N ASN A 203 9.77 0.34 2.38
CA ASN A 203 10.53 1.59 2.41
C ASN A 203 9.67 2.83 2.18
N ASP A 204 8.42 2.68 1.73
CA ASP A 204 7.59 3.83 1.34
C ASP A 204 8.36 4.77 0.40
N SER A 205 8.83 4.19 -0.72
CA SER A 205 9.80 4.87 -1.57
C SER A 205 9.14 5.90 -2.47
N HIS A 206 9.63 7.13 -2.38
CA HIS A 206 9.25 8.26 -3.24
C HIS A 206 10.35 8.58 -4.26
N TYR A 207 11.54 8.00 -4.11
CA TYR A 207 12.72 8.21 -4.94
C TYR A 207 13.38 6.87 -5.27
N ILE A 208 14.23 6.89 -6.33
CA ILE A 208 14.93 5.69 -6.79
C ILE A 208 16.26 5.47 -6.03
N TYR A 209 16.93 6.54 -5.63
CA TYR A 209 18.25 6.55 -4.98
C TYR A 209 18.24 7.40 -3.72
#